data_f67b0cea14210694bd3f1f694394bd16
#
_entry.id   f67b0cea14210694bd3f1f694394bd16
#
_cell.length_a   1.000
_cell.length_b   1.000
_cell.length_c   1.000
_cell.angle_alpha   90.00
_cell.angle_beta   90.00
_cell.angle_gamma   90.00
#
_symmetry.space_group_name_H-M   'P 1'
#
loop_
_entity.id
_entity.type
_entity.pdbx_description
1 polymer ?
#
loop_
_entity_poly.entity_id
_entity_poly.type
_entity_poly.pdbx_seq_one_letter_code
_entity_poly.pdbx_strand_id
1 'polypeptide(L)'
;MDLRRLPELFCGFRRVPGKSPTFYPVACSPQAWASAAPLALLQACLGLSFEPAAEQVSFRHPYLPEFLDEVVIRGLRVGNSRFDVMLRRHGADVSVNVLDRVGDGRVAITL
;
A
#
# COMPACT_ATOMS: atom_id res chain seq x y z
N MET A 1 0.10 -0.46 18.97
CA MET A 1 0.63 0.85 18.53
C MET A 1 -0.50 1.85 18.51
N ASP A 2 -0.28 2.99 19.08
CA ASP A 2 -1.29 4.03 19.15
C ASP A 2 -1.62 4.57 17.77
N LEU A 3 -2.89 4.93 17.56
CA LEU A 3 -3.38 5.53 16.32
C LEU A 3 -3.12 4.69 15.06
N ARG A 4 -2.76 3.42 15.21
CA ARG A 4 -2.40 2.51 14.10
C ARG A 4 -1.30 3.06 13.21
N ARG A 5 -0.35 3.78 13.80
CA ARG A 5 0.80 4.35 13.10
C ARG A 5 2.08 3.73 13.62
N LEU A 6 3.09 3.66 12.76
CA LEU A 6 4.40 3.22 13.16
C LEU A 6 5.13 4.34 13.88
N PRO A 7 5.78 4.06 15.01
CA PRO A 7 6.70 5.01 15.62
C PRO A 7 8.00 5.10 14.84
N GLU A 8 8.83 6.08 15.16
CA GLU A 8 10.15 6.22 14.54
C GLU A 8 11.03 4.99 14.78
N LEU A 9 11.05 4.50 16.01
CA LEU A 9 11.88 3.38 16.43
C LEU A 9 11.11 2.42 17.31
N PHE A 10 11.55 1.15 17.30
CA PHE A 10 11.08 0.10 18.21
C PHE A 10 12.26 -0.45 18.99
N CYS A 11 12.00 -0.96 20.19
CA CYS A 11 12.99 -1.76 20.92
C CYS A 11 13.10 -3.15 20.26
N GLY A 12 14.34 -3.63 20.11
CA GLY A 12 14.62 -4.92 19.46
C GLY A 12 14.47 -6.12 20.38
N PHE A 13 13.44 -6.16 21.20
CA PHE A 13 13.18 -7.30 22.07
C PHE A 13 12.60 -8.47 21.30
N ARG A 14 12.82 -9.68 21.85
CA ARG A 14 12.23 -10.88 21.27
C ARG A 14 10.71 -10.74 21.24
N ARG A 15 10.12 -11.18 20.14
CA ARG A 15 8.68 -11.19 20.00
C ARG A 15 8.03 -12.13 21.00
N VAL A 16 7.01 -11.64 21.70
CA VAL A 16 6.15 -12.43 22.59
C VAL A 16 4.76 -12.49 21.97
N PRO A 17 4.16 -13.67 21.76
CA PRO A 17 2.82 -13.79 21.21
C PRO A 17 1.81 -12.96 22.00
N GLY A 18 0.94 -12.24 21.27
CA GLY A 18 -0.08 -11.40 21.87
C GLY A 18 0.38 -10.03 22.35
N LYS A 19 1.67 -9.72 22.21
CA LYS A 19 2.21 -8.40 22.57
C LYS A 19 2.70 -7.64 21.36
N SER A 20 2.50 -6.31 21.38
CA SER A 20 3.02 -5.40 20.37
C SER A 20 4.52 -5.16 20.57
N PRO A 21 5.23 -4.70 19.52
CA PRO A 21 6.60 -4.25 19.68
C PRO A 21 6.73 -3.16 20.75
N THR A 22 7.85 -3.17 21.46
CA THR A 22 8.13 -2.17 22.49
C THR A 22 8.61 -0.88 21.85
N PHE A 23 8.03 0.25 22.25
CA PHE A 23 8.47 1.55 21.78
C PHE A 23 9.80 1.95 22.39
N TYR A 24 10.63 2.59 21.60
CA TYR A 24 11.85 3.23 22.11
C TYR A 24 11.44 4.53 22.81
N PRO A 25 11.87 4.76 24.08
CA PRO A 25 11.33 5.86 24.90
C PRO A 25 11.51 7.26 24.31
N VAL A 26 12.57 7.47 23.53
CA VAL A 26 12.88 8.78 22.93
C VAL A 26 12.46 8.87 21.47
N ALA A 27 11.78 7.86 20.96
CA ALA A 27 11.32 7.86 19.57
C ALA A 27 10.15 8.83 19.37
N CYS A 28 10.10 9.47 18.21
CA CYS A 28 8.95 10.26 17.81
C CYS A 28 7.79 9.33 17.42
N SER A 29 6.58 9.65 17.86
CA SER A 29 5.39 8.89 17.51
C SER A 29 4.19 9.83 17.39
N PRO A 30 3.62 10.05 16.18
CA PRO A 30 4.09 9.52 14.91
C PRO A 30 5.28 10.29 14.34
N GLN A 31 6.11 9.60 13.58
CA GLN A 31 7.16 10.21 12.78
C GLN A 31 6.72 10.22 11.32
N ALA A 32 6.98 11.30 10.58
CA ALA A 32 6.48 11.44 9.21
C ALA A 32 6.90 10.27 8.29
N TRP A 33 8.18 9.91 8.28
CA TRP A 33 8.65 8.82 7.43
C TRP A 33 8.09 7.46 7.88
N ALA A 34 7.93 7.24 9.20
CA ALA A 34 7.36 6.01 9.73
C ALA A 34 5.86 5.90 9.38
N SER A 35 5.15 7.02 9.35
CA SER A 35 3.74 7.03 8.93
C SER A 35 3.58 6.68 7.45
N ALA A 36 4.56 7.01 6.62
CA ALA A 36 4.54 6.69 5.19
C ALA A 36 4.97 5.24 4.91
N ALA A 37 5.69 4.57 5.82
CA ALA A 37 6.22 3.23 5.60
C ALA A 37 5.15 2.18 5.25
N PRO A 38 3.98 2.11 5.90
CA PRO A 38 2.95 1.16 5.51
C PRO A 38 2.47 1.33 4.08
N LEU A 39 2.37 2.57 3.59
CA LEU A 39 1.97 2.86 2.21
C LEU A 39 3.05 2.43 1.22
N ALA A 40 4.33 2.64 1.55
CA ALA A 40 5.45 2.21 0.72
C ALA A 40 5.53 0.67 0.65
N LEU A 41 5.30 -0.02 1.75
CA LEU A 41 5.26 -1.47 1.78
C LEU A 41 4.09 -2.01 0.95
N LEU A 42 2.93 -1.41 1.06
CA LEU A 42 1.77 -1.79 0.26
C LEU A 42 2.04 -1.57 -1.23
N GLN A 43 2.62 -0.43 -1.59
CA GLN A 43 2.99 -0.13 -2.97
C GLN A 43 3.95 -1.20 -3.53
N ALA A 44 4.94 -1.62 -2.75
CA ALA A 44 5.87 -2.67 -3.14
C ALA A 44 5.17 -4.01 -3.36
N CYS A 45 4.26 -4.40 -2.47
CA CYS A 45 3.49 -5.64 -2.62
C CYS A 45 2.62 -5.64 -3.87
N LEU A 46 2.02 -4.50 -4.21
CA LEU A 46 1.14 -4.37 -5.36
C LEU A 46 1.90 -4.18 -6.67
N GLY A 47 3.21 -3.96 -6.62
CA GLY A 47 3.99 -3.63 -7.81
C GLY A 47 3.49 -2.37 -8.49
N LEU A 48 3.01 -1.42 -7.68
CA LEU A 48 2.40 -0.18 -8.16
C LEU A 48 3.46 0.79 -8.61
N SER A 49 3.34 1.27 -9.85
CA SER A 49 4.20 2.30 -10.39
C SER A 49 3.40 3.29 -11.25
N PHE A 50 3.97 4.47 -11.44
CA PHE A 50 3.33 5.55 -12.18
C PHE A 50 4.22 5.97 -13.35
N GLU A 51 3.61 6.14 -14.51
CA GLU A 51 4.27 6.68 -15.71
C GLU A 51 3.53 7.94 -16.15
N PRO A 52 3.89 9.12 -15.61
CA PRO A 52 3.14 10.35 -15.86
C PRO A 52 3.11 10.76 -17.34
N ALA A 53 4.19 10.52 -18.09
CA ALA A 53 4.25 10.86 -19.50
C ALA A 53 3.23 10.10 -20.34
N ALA A 54 2.91 8.87 -19.95
CA ALA A 54 1.92 8.03 -20.63
C ALA A 54 0.55 8.07 -19.94
N GLU A 55 0.41 8.83 -18.84
CA GLU A 55 -0.77 8.83 -17.97
C GLU A 55 -1.19 7.40 -17.61
N GLN A 56 -0.21 6.61 -17.19
CA GLN A 56 -0.40 5.19 -16.89
C GLN A 56 -0.07 4.86 -15.45
N VAL A 57 -0.93 4.06 -14.83
CA VAL A 57 -0.69 3.41 -13.55
C VAL A 57 -0.49 1.92 -13.83
N SER A 58 0.58 1.34 -13.30
CA SER A 58 0.92 -0.06 -13.56
C SER A 58 0.92 -0.86 -12.27
N PHE A 59 0.35 -2.07 -12.32
CA PHE A 59 0.45 -3.08 -11.28
C PHE A 59 1.21 -4.27 -11.84
N ARG A 60 2.40 -4.53 -11.32
CA ARG A 60 3.25 -5.62 -11.79
C ARG A 60 3.34 -6.70 -10.74
N HIS A 61 2.86 -7.89 -11.07
CA HIS A 61 2.83 -9.05 -10.17
C HIS A 61 2.24 -8.69 -8.80
N PRO A 62 1.02 -8.13 -8.75
CA PRO A 62 0.45 -7.69 -7.49
C PRO A 62 0.28 -8.86 -6.53
N TYR A 63 0.59 -8.60 -5.27
CA TYR A 63 0.51 -9.57 -4.19
C TYR A 63 -0.22 -8.95 -2.99
N LEU A 64 -1.15 -9.70 -2.40
CA LEU A 64 -1.79 -9.32 -1.15
C LEU A 64 -1.43 -10.34 -0.07
N PRO A 65 -0.93 -9.86 1.10
CA PRO A 65 -0.71 -10.75 2.24
C PRO A 65 -1.98 -11.50 2.64
N GLU A 66 -1.83 -12.65 3.28
CA GLU A 66 -2.96 -13.51 3.66
C GLU A 66 -4.02 -12.83 4.53
N PHE A 67 -3.61 -11.82 5.32
CA PHE A 67 -4.54 -11.09 6.17
C PHE A 67 -5.34 -10.02 5.43
N LEU A 68 -5.07 -9.81 4.13
CA LEU A 68 -5.81 -8.86 3.29
C LEU A 68 -6.50 -9.61 2.15
N ASP A 69 -7.82 -9.62 2.15
CA ASP A 69 -8.60 -10.21 1.07
C ASP A 69 -8.88 -9.22 -0.05
N GLU A 70 -8.98 -7.94 0.30
CA GLU A 70 -9.37 -6.89 -0.61
C GLU A 70 -8.74 -5.56 -0.18
N VAL A 71 -8.31 -4.79 -1.16
CA VAL A 71 -7.80 -3.42 -0.95
C VAL A 71 -8.46 -2.51 -1.97
N VAL A 72 -9.02 -1.40 -1.50
CA VAL A 72 -9.56 -0.35 -2.35
C VAL A 72 -8.64 0.86 -2.24
N ILE A 73 -8.17 1.34 -3.38
CA ILE A 73 -7.35 2.55 -3.44
C ILE A 73 -8.13 3.60 -4.22
N ARG A 74 -8.38 4.73 -3.58
CA ARG A 74 -9.13 5.82 -4.18
C ARG A 74 -8.22 6.99 -4.50
N GLY A 75 -8.47 7.63 -5.63
CA GLY A 75 -7.78 8.85 -6.00
C GLY A 75 -6.34 8.65 -6.46
N LEU A 76 -6.03 7.54 -7.14
CA LEU A 76 -4.74 7.38 -7.80
C LEU A 76 -4.66 8.36 -8.96
N ARG A 77 -3.74 9.32 -8.85
CA ARG A 77 -3.56 10.35 -9.88
C ARG A 77 -2.28 10.12 -10.66
N VAL A 78 -2.40 10.25 -11.98
CA VAL A 78 -1.26 10.24 -12.89
C VAL A 78 -1.55 11.21 -14.03
N GLY A 79 -0.72 12.23 -14.19
CA GLY A 79 -1.01 13.31 -15.13
C GLY A 79 -2.33 13.99 -14.81
N ASN A 80 -3.24 14.05 -15.77
CA ASN A 80 -4.59 14.60 -15.61
C ASN A 80 -5.64 13.52 -15.35
N SER A 81 -5.21 12.27 -15.16
CA SER A 81 -6.11 11.14 -14.94
C SER A 81 -6.19 10.76 -13.48
N ARG A 82 -7.32 10.16 -13.10
CA ARG A 82 -7.56 9.69 -11.75
C ARG A 82 -8.28 8.33 -11.82
N PHE A 83 -7.90 7.43 -10.93
CA PHE A 83 -8.49 6.09 -10.85
C PHE A 83 -8.85 5.73 -9.43
N ASP A 84 -9.97 5.03 -9.27
CA ASP A 84 -10.29 4.27 -8.07
C ASP A 84 -10.19 2.80 -8.46
N VAL A 85 -9.41 2.02 -7.73
CA VAL A 85 -9.17 0.62 -8.06
C VAL A 85 -9.45 -0.28 -6.87
N MET A 86 -9.85 -1.51 -7.15
CA MET A 86 -10.03 -2.55 -6.15
C MET A 86 -9.16 -3.74 -6.51
N LEU A 87 -8.37 -4.18 -5.55
CA LEU A 87 -7.57 -5.39 -5.68
C LEU A 87 -8.18 -6.45 -4.76
N ARG A 88 -8.39 -7.64 -5.29
CA ARG A 88 -8.98 -8.76 -4.54
C ARG A 88 -8.13 -10.00 -4.74
N ARG A 89 -7.88 -10.72 -3.64
CA ARG A 89 -7.14 -11.97 -3.70
C ARG A 89 -8.06 -13.13 -4.07
N HIS A 90 -7.59 -13.95 -5.01
CA HIS A 90 -8.24 -15.18 -5.43
C HIS A 90 -7.20 -16.32 -5.33
N GLY A 91 -7.16 -17.00 -4.18
CA GLY A 91 -6.12 -17.99 -3.95
C GLY A 91 -4.72 -17.36 -3.94
N ALA A 92 -3.87 -17.76 -4.88
CA ALA A 92 -2.54 -17.20 -5.07
C ALA A 92 -2.50 -15.97 -5.99
N ASP A 93 -3.61 -15.66 -6.64
CA ASP A 93 -3.70 -14.60 -7.62
C ASP A 93 -4.39 -13.37 -7.04
N VAL A 94 -4.15 -12.22 -7.67
CA VAL A 94 -4.80 -10.96 -7.33
C VAL A 94 -5.41 -10.38 -8.58
N SER A 95 -6.71 -10.05 -8.51
CA SER A 95 -7.40 -9.32 -9.57
C SER A 95 -7.38 -7.82 -9.29
N VAL A 96 -7.31 -7.03 -10.35
CA VAL A 96 -7.37 -5.57 -10.27
C VAL A 96 -8.57 -5.11 -11.09
N ASN A 97 -9.47 -4.38 -10.44
CA ASN A 97 -10.67 -3.84 -11.08
C ASN A 97 -10.68 -2.32 -10.95
N VAL A 98 -10.92 -1.63 -12.05
CA VAL A 98 -11.10 -0.18 -12.05
C VAL A 98 -12.53 0.12 -11.68
N LEU A 99 -12.76 0.77 -10.53
CA LEU A 99 -14.09 1.13 -10.04
C LEU A 99 -14.59 2.42 -10.67
N ASP A 100 -13.68 3.39 -10.85
CA ASP A 100 -13.99 4.67 -11.46
C ASP A 100 -12.76 5.21 -12.16
N ARG A 101 -12.97 5.95 -13.23
CA ARG A 101 -11.90 6.54 -14.03
C ARG A 101 -12.28 7.90 -14.53
N VAL A 102 -11.40 8.87 -14.38
CA VAL A 102 -11.52 10.22 -14.92
C VAL A 102 -10.29 10.50 -15.78
N GLY A 103 -10.49 10.98 -17.01
CA GLY A 103 -9.42 11.26 -17.95
C GLY A 103 -9.13 10.13 -18.91
N ASP A 104 -8.07 10.30 -19.72
CA ASP A 104 -7.71 9.37 -20.80
C ASP A 104 -6.61 8.38 -20.42
N GLY A 105 -6.18 8.38 -19.17
CA GLY A 105 -5.14 7.48 -18.69
C GLY A 105 -5.56 6.02 -18.70
N ARG A 106 -4.60 5.14 -18.44
CA ARG A 106 -4.83 3.71 -18.42
C ARG A 106 -4.22 3.03 -17.20
N VAL A 107 -4.77 1.87 -16.88
CA VAL A 107 -4.23 0.98 -15.86
C VAL A 107 -3.69 -0.25 -16.58
N ALA A 108 -2.40 -0.54 -16.39
CA ALA A 108 -1.75 -1.71 -16.95
C ALA A 108 -1.52 -2.75 -15.85
N ILE A 109 -1.79 -4.00 -16.15
CA ILE A 109 -1.66 -5.10 -15.19
C ILE A 109 -0.77 -6.16 -15.82
N THR A 110 0.28 -6.55 -15.09
CA THR A 110 1.15 -7.67 -15.47
C THR A 110 1.05 -8.74 -14.38
N LEU A 111 0.56 -9.89 -14.76
CA LEU A 111 0.43 -11.04 -13.84
C LEU A 111 1.67 -11.93 -13.84
#